data_b5fdd5a135c8f5184894f6bb45bd49a7
#
_entry.id   b5fdd5a135c8f5184894f6bb45bd49a7
#
_cell.length_a   1.000
_cell.length_b   1.000
_cell.length_c   1.000
_cell.angle_alpha   90.00
_cell.angle_beta   90.00
_cell.angle_gamma   90.00
#
_symmetry.space_group_name_H-M   'P 1'
#
loop_
_entity.id
_entity.type
_entity.pdbx_description
1 polymer ?
#
loop_
_entity_poly.entity_id
_entity_poly.type
_entity_poly.pdbx_seq_one_letter_code
_entity_poly.pdbx_strand_id
1 'polypeptide(L)'
;FKYKKKCEIVAYECFDLLNRPNAPWYRKLLWKLGILFNVKTFKIFKSFGTDRFIKPSFSKSQNAEAENLTNNFILKNPSLKDLENLKVKGIWIGDLIYDSYLKKFQLPTIDLKSSSFINFFRDSVRLYLFWLDYFNQNKIEAISVCHAVYLTGIPLRIANEKNIKCFAISGFNCDLVNLTK
;
A
#
# COMPACT_ATOMS: atom_id res chain seq x y z
N PHE A 1 1.08 15.11 -28.82
CA PHE A 1 2.40 15.14 -28.15
C PHE A 1 2.89 13.72 -27.94
N LYS A 2 3.79 13.22 -28.82
CA LYS A 2 4.50 11.97 -28.56
C LYS A 2 5.63 12.24 -27.57
N TYR A 3 5.36 12.14 -26.28
CA TYR A 3 6.44 12.03 -25.31
C TYR A 3 7.18 10.71 -25.58
N LYS A 4 8.47 10.77 -25.88
CA LYS A 4 9.33 9.59 -25.89
C LYS A 4 9.39 9.07 -24.46
N LYS A 5 8.66 8.01 -24.20
CA LYS A 5 8.62 7.34 -22.91
C LYS A 5 10.00 6.75 -22.60
N LYS A 6 10.64 7.25 -21.56
CA LYS A 6 11.97 6.79 -21.10
C LYS A 6 11.90 5.78 -19.96
N CYS A 7 10.70 5.50 -19.43
CA CYS A 7 10.50 4.62 -18.27
C CYS A 7 9.24 3.75 -18.44
N GLU A 8 9.21 2.61 -17.75
CA GLU A 8 8.02 1.79 -17.60
C GLU A 8 7.06 2.45 -16.61
N ILE A 9 5.78 2.55 -16.95
CA ILE A 9 4.72 3.01 -16.04
C ILE A 9 4.00 1.80 -15.48
N VAL A 10 4.05 1.64 -14.17
CA VAL A 10 3.42 0.55 -13.45
C VAL A 10 2.26 1.08 -12.62
N ALA A 11 1.07 0.55 -12.84
CA ALA A 11 -0.10 0.85 -12.02
C ALA A 11 -0.31 -0.21 -10.94
N TYR A 12 -0.68 0.24 -9.76
CA TYR A 12 -0.97 -0.61 -8.61
C TYR A 12 -2.45 -0.54 -8.25
N GLU A 13 -3.07 -1.70 -8.10
CA GLU A 13 -4.43 -1.81 -7.60
C GLU A 13 -4.44 -2.03 -6.08
N CYS A 14 -4.85 -1.01 -5.33
CA CYS A 14 -4.88 -1.05 -3.87
C CYS A 14 -6.23 -1.55 -3.26
N PHE A 15 -7.25 -1.77 -4.09
CA PHE A 15 -8.63 -1.99 -3.64
C PHE A 15 -8.83 -3.21 -2.76
N ASP A 16 -8.07 -4.28 -2.97
CA ASP A 16 -8.32 -5.56 -2.30
C ASP A 16 -7.89 -5.60 -0.83
N LEU A 17 -6.81 -4.91 -0.46
CA LEU A 17 -6.30 -4.96 0.91
C LEU A 17 -7.09 -4.11 1.89
N LEU A 18 -7.57 -2.94 1.46
CA LEU A 18 -8.38 -2.07 2.30
C LEU A 18 -9.81 -2.59 2.49
N ASN A 19 -10.38 -3.18 1.42
CA ASN A 19 -11.78 -3.55 1.41
C ASN A 19 -12.03 -5.08 1.49
N ARG A 20 -11.09 -5.92 1.01
CA ARG A 20 -11.26 -7.38 0.95
C ARG A 20 -9.90 -8.11 0.98
N PRO A 21 -9.28 -8.29 2.16
CA PRO A 21 -7.99 -8.98 2.30
C PRO A 21 -8.00 -10.42 1.81
N ASN A 22 -9.17 -11.08 1.82
CA ASN A 22 -9.38 -12.46 1.39
C ASN A 22 -10.21 -12.56 0.12
N ALA A 23 -9.81 -11.82 -0.93
CA ALA A 23 -10.52 -11.91 -2.21
C ALA A 23 -10.49 -13.35 -2.75
N PRO A 24 -11.65 -13.95 -3.07
CA PRO A 24 -11.72 -15.31 -3.57
C PRO A 24 -10.97 -15.45 -4.90
N TRP A 25 -10.50 -16.66 -5.20
CA TRP A 25 -9.64 -16.97 -6.35
C TRP A 25 -10.19 -16.47 -7.69
N TYR A 26 -11.50 -16.53 -7.90
CA TYR A 26 -12.14 -16.05 -9.13
C TYR A 26 -11.96 -14.56 -9.37
N ARG A 27 -11.80 -13.73 -8.32
CA ARG A 27 -11.49 -12.30 -8.48
C ARG A 27 -10.11 -12.06 -9.03
N LYS A 28 -9.12 -12.90 -8.68
CA LYS A 28 -7.80 -12.86 -9.28
C LYS A 28 -7.87 -13.18 -10.79
N LEU A 29 -8.74 -14.15 -11.15
CA LEU A 29 -8.97 -14.50 -12.54
C LEU A 29 -9.65 -13.35 -13.29
N LEU A 30 -10.74 -12.78 -12.75
CA LEU A 30 -11.43 -11.62 -13.32
C LEU A 30 -10.51 -10.42 -13.49
N TRP A 31 -9.61 -10.20 -12.54
CA TRP A 31 -8.61 -9.13 -12.65
C TRP A 31 -7.65 -9.37 -13.82
N LYS A 32 -7.11 -10.59 -13.97
CA LYS A 32 -6.25 -10.96 -15.11
C LYS A 32 -6.99 -10.83 -16.45
N LEU A 33 -8.23 -11.30 -16.51
CA LEU A 33 -9.07 -11.16 -17.72
C LEU A 33 -9.38 -9.68 -18.00
N GLY A 34 -9.64 -8.86 -16.97
CA GLY A 34 -9.85 -7.43 -17.10
C GLY A 34 -8.66 -6.71 -17.73
N ILE A 35 -7.43 -7.09 -17.34
CA ILE A 35 -6.20 -6.57 -17.96
C ILE A 35 -6.08 -7.05 -19.41
N LEU A 36 -6.29 -8.35 -19.66
CA LEU A 36 -6.15 -8.95 -20.98
C LEU A 36 -7.13 -8.33 -21.99
N PHE A 37 -8.40 -8.22 -21.62
CA PHE A 37 -9.46 -7.65 -22.46
C PHE A 37 -9.57 -6.13 -22.36
N ASN A 38 -8.68 -5.48 -21.62
CA ASN A 38 -8.63 -4.04 -21.52
C ASN A 38 -9.95 -3.39 -21.07
N VAL A 39 -10.64 -4.00 -20.10
CA VAL A 39 -11.99 -3.62 -19.67
C VAL A 39 -11.96 -2.46 -18.67
N LYS A 40 -12.93 -1.53 -18.77
CA LYS A 40 -13.19 -0.46 -17.78
C LYS A 40 -11.92 0.30 -17.38
N THR A 41 -11.60 0.26 -16.07
CA THR A 41 -10.49 0.99 -15.45
C THR A 41 -9.13 0.71 -16.11
N PHE A 42 -8.87 -0.53 -16.52
CA PHE A 42 -7.62 -0.90 -17.20
C PHE A 42 -7.43 -0.15 -18.52
N LYS A 43 -8.52 0.06 -19.28
CA LYS A 43 -8.50 0.84 -20.52
C LYS A 43 -8.10 2.30 -20.25
N ILE A 44 -8.62 2.89 -19.18
CA ILE A 44 -8.29 4.26 -18.76
C ILE A 44 -6.80 4.36 -18.41
N PHE A 45 -6.30 3.50 -17.54
CA PHE A 45 -4.88 3.51 -17.16
C PHE A 45 -3.95 3.29 -18.36
N LYS A 46 -4.31 2.37 -19.28
CA LYS A 46 -3.53 2.15 -20.51
C LYS A 46 -3.52 3.36 -21.42
N SER A 47 -4.60 4.14 -21.48
CA SER A 47 -4.63 5.39 -22.27
C SER A 47 -3.64 6.45 -21.74
N PHE A 48 -3.32 6.39 -20.44
CA PHE A 48 -2.25 7.19 -19.82
C PHE A 48 -0.86 6.57 -19.94
N GLY A 49 -0.72 5.47 -20.67
CA GLY A 49 0.56 4.86 -20.96
C GLY A 49 1.02 3.82 -19.94
N THR A 50 0.13 3.27 -19.11
CA THR A 50 0.47 2.16 -18.21
C THR A 50 0.88 0.94 -18.99
N ASP A 51 2.08 0.43 -18.72
CA ASP A 51 2.62 -0.78 -19.34
C ASP A 51 2.20 -2.03 -18.60
N ARG A 52 2.21 -1.97 -17.27
CA ARG A 52 2.00 -3.13 -16.41
C ARG A 52 1.15 -2.77 -15.20
N PHE A 53 0.36 -3.75 -14.77
CA PHE A 53 -0.40 -3.69 -13.52
C PHE A 53 0.21 -4.66 -12.52
N ILE A 54 0.38 -4.21 -11.28
CA ILE A 54 0.87 -5.06 -10.19
C ILE A 54 -0.20 -5.22 -9.13
N LYS A 55 -0.16 -6.38 -8.50
CA LYS A 55 -0.98 -6.73 -7.34
C LYS A 55 -0.08 -7.36 -6.29
N PRO A 56 -0.25 -7.04 -5.00
CA PRO A 56 0.56 -7.64 -3.96
C PRO A 56 0.41 -9.16 -3.98
N SER A 57 1.55 -9.83 -3.93
CA SER A 57 1.65 -11.26 -3.64
C SER A 57 2.73 -11.43 -2.59
N PHE A 58 2.44 -12.18 -1.54
CA PHE A 58 3.32 -12.30 -0.40
C PHE A 58 4.10 -13.60 -0.46
N SER A 59 5.41 -13.52 -0.33
CA SER A 59 6.28 -14.67 -0.24
C SER A 59 6.12 -15.37 1.12
N LYS A 60 6.62 -16.60 1.24
CA LYS A 60 6.65 -17.32 2.51
C LYS A 60 7.47 -16.56 3.55
N SER A 61 8.59 -15.96 3.17
CA SER A 61 9.45 -15.16 4.05
C SER A 61 8.74 -13.91 4.56
N GLN A 62 8.06 -13.17 3.68
CA GLN A 62 7.27 -11.99 4.08
C GLN A 62 6.14 -12.35 5.03
N ASN A 63 5.48 -13.49 4.82
CA ASN A 63 4.44 -13.97 5.74
C ASN A 63 5.01 -14.30 7.12
N ALA A 64 6.14 -15.02 7.19
CA ALA A 64 6.81 -15.36 8.44
C ALA A 64 7.33 -14.11 9.17
N GLU A 65 7.92 -13.16 8.44
CA GLU A 65 8.41 -11.91 9.01
C GLU A 65 7.25 -11.05 9.56
N ALA A 66 6.15 -10.94 8.81
CA ALA A 66 4.97 -10.22 9.27
C ALA A 66 4.35 -10.84 10.53
N GLU A 67 4.31 -12.17 10.60
CA GLU A 67 3.87 -12.90 11.79
C GLU A 67 4.76 -12.56 13.01
N ASN A 68 6.08 -12.65 12.84
CA ASN A 68 7.03 -12.32 13.91
C ASN A 68 6.91 -10.87 14.37
N LEU A 69 6.81 -9.92 13.46
CA LEU A 69 6.66 -8.49 13.80
C LEU A 69 5.34 -8.24 14.53
N THR A 70 4.25 -8.90 14.09
CA THR A 70 2.95 -8.79 14.74
C THR A 70 3.00 -9.36 16.15
N ASN A 71 3.51 -10.57 16.33
CA ASN A 71 3.61 -11.21 17.64
C ASN A 71 4.48 -10.38 18.59
N ASN A 72 5.64 -9.91 18.13
CA ASN A 72 6.52 -9.06 18.93
C ASN A 72 5.88 -7.74 19.33
N PHE A 73 5.04 -7.14 18.48
CA PHE A 73 4.30 -5.93 18.83
C PHE A 73 3.25 -6.22 19.89
N ILE A 74 2.42 -7.24 19.70
CA ILE A 74 1.33 -7.59 20.63
C ILE A 74 1.85 -8.07 21.99
N LEU A 75 2.94 -8.85 22.03
CA LEU A 75 3.54 -9.35 23.27
C LEU A 75 4.03 -8.23 24.20
N LYS A 76 4.35 -7.07 23.67
CA LYS A 76 4.74 -5.88 24.46
C LYS A 76 3.57 -5.19 25.17
N ASN A 77 2.33 -5.70 24.97
CA ASN A 77 1.11 -5.08 25.49
C ASN A 77 1.03 -3.57 25.15
N PRO A 78 1.06 -3.22 23.84
CA PRO A 78 1.22 -1.84 23.40
C PRO A 78 0.00 -0.99 23.72
N SER A 79 0.24 0.31 23.88
CA SER A 79 -0.78 1.35 23.92
C SER A 79 -1.15 1.81 22.50
N LEU A 80 -2.24 2.59 22.37
CA LEU A 80 -2.60 3.22 21.10
C LEU A 80 -1.49 4.17 20.60
N LYS A 81 -0.83 4.85 21.52
CA LYS A 81 0.29 5.73 21.19
C LYS A 81 1.50 4.96 20.64
N ASP A 82 1.73 3.74 21.14
CA ASP A 82 2.79 2.87 20.60
C ASP A 82 2.45 2.42 19.18
N LEU A 83 1.16 2.16 18.88
CA LEU A 83 0.71 1.88 17.54
C LEU A 83 0.90 3.09 16.62
N GLU A 84 0.41 4.27 17.01
CA GLU A 84 0.54 5.50 16.20
C GLU A 84 1.99 5.82 15.85
N ASN A 85 2.92 5.63 16.79
CA ASN A 85 4.34 5.92 16.60
C ASN A 85 5.15 4.73 16.05
N LEU A 86 4.49 3.65 15.66
CA LEU A 86 5.18 2.44 15.19
C LEU A 86 6.02 2.72 13.95
N LYS A 87 7.30 2.38 14.07
CA LYS A 87 8.24 2.31 12.95
C LYS A 87 8.65 0.86 12.70
N VAL A 88 8.58 0.43 11.45
CA VAL A 88 9.08 -0.88 11.02
C VAL A 88 10.29 -0.65 10.10
N LYS A 89 11.43 -1.25 10.46
CA LYS A 89 12.71 -1.02 9.75
C LYS A 89 13.03 0.47 9.55
N GLY A 90 12.73 1.29 10.57
CA GLY A 90 12.98 2.73 10.57
C GLY A 90 11.90 3.59 9.90
N ILE A 91 10.99 3.03 9.14
CA ILE A 91 9.92 3.75 8.43
C ILE A 91 8.65 3.79 9.29
N TRP A 92 8.13 4.99 9.49
CA TRP A 92 6.92 5.21 10.26
C TRP A 92 5.68 4.82 9.46
N ILE A 93 4.93 3.85 9.95
CA ILE A 93 3.71 3.33 9.31
C ILE A 93 2.54 3.16 10.28
N GLY A 94 2.77 3.40 11.57
CA GLY A 94 1.79 3.12 12.61
C GLY A 94 0.51 3.94 12.48
N ASP A 95 0.65 5.23 12.21
CA ASP A 95 -0.47 6.14 11.95
C ASP A 95 -1.30 5.70 10.73
N LEU A 96 -0.66 5.24 9.66
CA LEU A 96 -1.36 4.74 8.48
C LEU A 96 -2.19 3.49 8.78
N ILE A 97 -1.67 2.60 9.65
CA ILE A 97 -2.38 1.40 10.11
C ILE A 97 -3.55 1.80 10.99
N TYR A 98 -3.30 2.70 11.95
CA TYR A 98 -4.31 3.22 12.88
C TYR A 98 -5.51 3.80 12.14
N ASP A 99 -5.28 4.79 11.30
CA ASP A 99 -6.33 5.46 10.53
C ASP A 99 -7.06 4.53 9.57
N SER A 100 -6.33 3.60 8.93
CA SER A 100 -6.94 2.62 8.02
C SER A 100 -7.87 1.65 8.73
N TYR A 101 -7.50 1.24 9.94
CA TYR A 101 -8.34 0.36 10.75
C TYR A 101 -9.63 1.05 11.15
N LEU A 102 -9.54 2.28 11.72
CA LEU A 102 -10.72 3.06 12.11
C LEU A 102 -11.66 3.30 10.93
N LYS A 103 -11.10 3.70 9.78
CA LYS A 103 -11.89 3.93 8.56
C LYS A 103 -12.58 2.65 8.07
N LYS A 104 -11.86 1.52 8.07
CA LYS A 104 -12.37 0.26 7.54
C LYS A 104 -13.54 -0.30 8.37
N PHE A 105 -13.40 -0.23 9.68
CA PHE A 105 -14.37 -0.80 10.62
C PHE A 105 -15.36 0.23 11.17
N GLN A 106 -15.18 1.52 10.82
CA GLN A 106 -16.01 2.64 11.28
C GLN A 106 -16.10 2.69 12.81
N LEU A 107 -14.97 2.50 13.47
CA LEU A 107 -14.86 2.48 14.93
C LEU A 107 -14.27 3.79 15.45
N PRO A 108 -14.69 4.25 16.65
CA PRO A 108 -14.13 5.45 17.28
C PRO A 108 -12.75 5.22 17.90
N THR A 109 -12.40 3.96 18.17
CA THR A 109 -11.13 3.57 18.78
C THR A 109 -10.77 2.12 18.42
N ILE A 110 -9.57 1.67 18.79
CA ILE A 110 -9.04 0.35 18.49
C ILE A 110 -8.89 -0.47 19.77
N ASP A 111 -9.45 -1.68 19.77
CA ASP A 111 -9.05 -2.73 20.70
C ASP A 111 -7.86 -3.50 20.11
N LEU A 112 -6.66 -3.22 20.61
CA LEU A 112 -5.40 -3.82 20.14
C LEU A 112 -5.31 -5.34 20.41
N LYS A 113 -6.17 -5.88 21.28
CA LYS A 113 -6.21 -7.31 21.61
C LYS A 113 -7.23 -8.07 20.76
N SER A 114 -8.07 -7.37 20.01
CA SER A 114 -9.06 -8.02 19.17
C SER A 114 -8.41 -8.81 18.04
N SER A 115 -8.95 -9.97 17.72
CA SER A 115 -8.48 -10.80 16.60
C SER A 115 -8.60 -10.06 15.25
N SER A 116 -9.61 -9.20 15.11
CA SER A 116 -9.81 -8.39 13.92
C SER A 116 -8.67 -7.39 13.71
N PHE A 117 -8.22 -6.72 14.80
CA PHE A 117 -7.08 -5.81 14.72
C PHE A 117 -5.78 -6.57 14.44
N ILE A 118 -5.51 -7.66 15.17
CA ILE A 118 -4.28 -8.46 14.99
C ILE A 118 -4.15 -8.94 13.54
N ASN A 119 -5.24 -9.44 12.95
CA ASN A 119 -5.23 -9.88 11.55
C ASN A 119 -5.02 -8.70 10.59
N PHE A 120 -5.68 -7.56 10.82
CA PHE A 120 -5.51 -6.37 10.01
C PHE A 120 -4.09 -5.81 10.11
N PHE A 121 -3.53 -5.76 11.30
CA PHE A 121 -2.15 -5.32 11.55
C PHE A 121 -1.15 -6.19 10.78
N ARG A 122 -1.29 -7.52 10.89
CA ARG A 122 -0.46 -8.48 10.16
C ARG A 122 -0.53 -8.27 8.65
N ASP A 123 -1.74 -8.08 8.10
CA ASP A 123 -1.93 -7.84 6.67
C ASP A 123 -1.33 -6.49 6.23
N SER A 124 -1.39 -5.49 7.09
CA SER A 124 -0.77 -4.17 6.86
C SER A 124 0.77 -4.27 6.84
N VAL A 125 1.34 -5.04 7.76
CA VAL A 125 2.79 -5.32 7.79
C VAL A 125 3.22 -6.12 6.56
N ARG A 126 2.42 -7.10 6.10
CA ARG A 126 2.69 -7.81 4.84
C ARG A 126 2.73 -6.86 3.64
N LEU A 127 1.77 -5.94 3.57
CA LEU A 127 1.73 -4.94 2.50
C LEU A 127 2.97 -4.04 2.55
N TYR A 128 3.38 -3.61 3.74
CA TYR A 128 4.60 -2.84 3.92
C TYR A 128 5.84 -3.60 3.45
N LEU A 129 6.01 -4.87 3.84
CA LEU A 129 7.12 -5.70 3.42
C LEU A 129 7.14 -5.93 1.91
N PHE A 130 5.98 -6.15 1.30
CA PHE A 130 5.86 -6.24 -0.17
C PHE A 130 6.39 -4.98 -0.85
N TRP A 131 5.98 -3.79 -0.39
CA TRP A 131 6.43 -2.54 -0.97
C TRP A 131 7.91 -2.30 -0.73
N LEU A 132 8.41 -2.59 0.47
CA LEU A 132 9.82 -2.45 0.78
C LEU A 132 10.69 -3.29 -0.16
N ASP A 133 10.32 -4.56 -0.36
CA ASP A 133 11.02 -5.46 -1.27
C ASP A 133 10.89 -5.00 -2.73
N TYR A 134 9.71 -4.56 -3.13
CA TYR A 134 9.47 -4.03 -4.47
C TYR A 134 10.41 -2.85 -4.78
N PHE A 135 10.54 -1.91 -3.85
CA PHE A 135 11.44 -0.76 -3.98
C PHE A 135 12.92 -1.13 -3.89
N ASN A 136 13.26 -2.24 -3.25
CA ASN A 136 14.63 -2.74 -3.19
C ASN A 136 15.04 -3.47 -4.47
N GLN A 137 14.09 -4.13 -5.14
CA GLN A 137 14.35 -4.96 -6.32
C GLN A 137 14.21 -4.19 -7.64
N ASN A 138 13.56 -3.03 -7.63
CA ASN A 138 13.28 -2.26 -8.83
C ASN A 138 13.87 -0.85 -8.74
N LYS A 139 14.45 -0.37 -9.84
CA LYS A 139 14.86 1.03 -9.96
C LYS A 139 13.61 1.87 -10.22
N ILE A 140 13.19 2.64 -9.21
CA ILE A 140 12.01 3.51 -9.27
C ILE A 140 12.47 4.95 -9.30
N GLU A 141 12.05 5.71 -10.31
CA GLU A 141 12.44 7.12 -10.46
C GLU A 141 11.45 8.06 -9.78
N ALA A 142 10.17 7.70 -9.78
CA ALA A 142 9.13 8.49 -9.14
C ALA A 142 7.91 7.63 -8.84
N ILE A 143 7.12 8.07 -7.86
CA ILE A 143 5.79 7.52 -7.58
C ILE A 143 4.74 8.61 -7.56
N SER A 144 3.51 8.24 -7.92
CA SER A 144 2.33 9.08 -7.75
C SER A 144 1.25 8.29 -7.02
N VAL A 145 0.65 8.89 -6.00
CA VAL A 145 -0.42 8.30 -5.19
C VAL A 145 -1.64 9.19 -5.18
N CYS A 146 -2.82 8.61 -5.10
CA CYS A 146 -4.07 9.37 -4.96
C CYS A 146 -4.28 9.89 -3.53
N HIS A 147 -3.71 9.22 -2.53
CA HIS A 147 -3.82 9.60 -1.12
C HIS A 147 -2.51 9.31 -0.39
N ALA A 148 -2.04 10.29 0.38
CA ALA A 148 -0.86 10.17 1.25
C ALA A 148 -1.17 9.53 2.61
N VAL A 149 -2.46 9.29 2.89
CA VAL A 149 -3.00 8.75 4.14
C VAL A 149 -3.42 7.28 3.98
N TYR A 150 -3.72 6.63 5.07
CA TYR A 150 -4.10 5.22 5.14
C TYR A 150 -3.00 4.29 4.58
N LEU A 151 -3.29 3.03 4.40
CA LEU A 151 -2.33 2.04 3.85
C LEU A 151 -1.88 2.38 2.41
N THR A 152 -2.62 3.22 1.70
CA THR A 152 -2.21 3.73 0.39
C THR A 152 -0.99 4.65 0.46
N GLY A 153 -0.70 5.24 1.62
CA GLY A 153 0.48 6.04 1.89
C GLY A 153 1.77 5.24 2.15
N ILE A 154 1.68 3.92 2.34
CA ILE A 154 2.87 3.09 2.61
C ILE A 154 3.95 3.23 1.53
N PRO A 155 3.66 3.03 0.23
CA PRO A 155 4.68 3.19 -0.81
C PRO A 155 5.26 4.61 -0.85
N LEU A 156 4.46 5.62 -0.52
CA LEU A 156 4.93 7.01 -0.44
C LEU A 156 5.98 7.18 0.68
N ARG A 157 5.72 6.64 1.87
CA ARG A 157 6.65 6.71 3.01
C ARG A 157 7.98 6.02 2.69
N ILE A 158 7.92 4.84 2.05
CA ILE A 158 9.11 4.10 1.61
C ILE A 158 9.89 4.89 0.56
N ALA A 159 9.20 5.45 -0.43
CA ALA A 159 9.82 6.24 -1.50
C ALA A 159 10.52 7.48 -0.95
N ASN A 160 9.86 8.19 -0.03
CA ASN A 160 10.41 9.37 0.62
C ASN A 160 11.69 9.05 1.42
N GLU A 161 11.70 7.94 2.17
CA GLU A 161 12.92 7.49 2.87
C GLU A 161 14.07 7.12 1.93
N LYS A 162 13.74 6.66 0.72
CA LYS A 162 14.71 6.33 -0.33
C LYS A 162 15.09 7.51 -1.22
N ASN A 163 14.64 8.73 -0.92
CA ASN A 163 14.83 9.94 -1.73
C ASN A 163 14.33 9.79 -3.18
N ILE A 164 13.26 9.02 -3.38
CA ILE A 164 12.57 8.87 -4.66
C ILE A 164 11.56 10.00 -4.77
N LYS A 165 11.40 10.58 -5.96
CA LYS A 165 10.43 11.66 -6.21
C LYS A 165 9.00 11.19 -5.91
N CYS A 166 8.30 11.92 -5.06
CA CYS A 166 6.97 11.58 -4.60
C CYS A 166 5.97 12.66 -5.01
N PHE A 167 4.87 12.24 -5.60
CA PHE A 167 3.78 13.11 -6.00
C PHE A 167 2.47 12.60 -5.41
N ALA A 168 1.65 13.51 -4.89
CA ALA A 168 0.27 13.23 -4.50
C ALA A 168 -0.68 14.09 -5.32
N ILE A 169 -1.77 13.51 -5.77
CA ILE A 169 -2.86 14.27 -6.38
C ILE A 169 -3.71 14.78 -5.24
N SER A 170 -3.78 16.10 -5.05
CA SER A 170 -4.57 16.70 -3.98
C SER A 170 -5.80 17.42 -4.54
N GLY A 171 -6.94 17.17 -3.86
CA GLY A 171 -8.13 17.98 -3.93
C GLY A 171 -8.85 18.04 -5.26
N PHE A 172 -9.80 18.99 -5.32
CA PHE A 172 -10.68 19.21 -6.45
C PHE A 172 -9.97 19.80 -7.69
N ASN A 173 -8.80 20.41 -7.51
CA ASN A 173 -8.07 21.09 -8.59
C ASN A 173 -7.07 20.17 -9.30
N CYS A 174 -6.98 18.90 -8.93
CA CYS A 174 -6.02 17.94 -9.51
C CYS A 174 -4.56 18.45 -9.48
N ASP A 175 -4.19 19.26 -8.49
CA ASP A 175 -2.85 19.75 -8.34
C ASP A 175 -1.90 18.62 -7.95
N LEU A 176 -0.81 18.50 -8.69
CA LEU A 176 0.24 17.55 -8.38
C LEU A 176 1.17 18.17 -7.33
N VAL A 177 1.05 17.71 -6.10
CA VAL A 177 1.91 18.17 -5.00
C VAL A 177 3.19 17.34 -4.98
N ASN A 178 4.32 18.02 -5.10
CA ASN A 178 5.62 17.40 -4.87
C ASN A 178 5.87 17.33 -3.36
N LEU A 179 6.02 16.11 -2.84
CA LEU A 179 6.28 15.89 -1.42
C LEU A 179 7.78 15.81 -1.20
N THR A 180 8.31 16.82 -0.55
CA THR A 180 9.70 16.85 -0.06
C THR A 180 9.76 16.47 1.41
N LYS A 181 10.94 15.98 1.87
CA LYS A 181 11.21 15.79 3.31
C LYS A 181 11.19 17.10 4.06
#